data_425e43302a5ff36d217eba3037183377
#
_entry.id   425e43302a5ff36d217eba3037183377
#
_cell.length_a   1.000
_cell.length_b   1.000
_cell.length_c   1.000
_cell.angle_alpha   90.00
_cell.angle_beta   90.00
_cell.angle_gamma   90.00
#
_symmetry.space_group_name_H-M   'P 1'
#
loop_
_entity.id
_entity.type
_entity.pdbx_description
1 polymer ?
#
loop_
_entity_poly.entity_id
_entity_poly.type
_entity_poly.pdbx_seq_one_letter_code
_entity_poly.pdbx_strand_id
1 'polypeptide(L)' 'MKVSEFRLAVDDEFGAAHGRVLVRELVVDELGGRTADAAIAAGVPVAQVWTALCRANGVPTERRHGRGRPAAAS' A
#
# COMPACT_ATOMS: atom_id res chain seq x y z
N MET A 1 -7.82 -4.06 -7.32
CA MET A 1 -6.84 -4.76 -6.43
C MET A 1 -7.59 -5.38 -5.28
N LYS A 2 -7.27 -6.63 -4.97
CA LYS A 2 -7.86 -7.31 -3.84
C LYS A 2 -7.05 -7.02 -2.58
N VAL A 3 -7.68 -7.19 -1.41
CA VAL A 3 -6.97 -6.99 -0.15
C VAL A 3 -5.75 -7.91 -0.06
N SER A 4 -5.88 -9.16 -0.51
CA SER A 4 -4.76 -10.08 -0.48
C SER A 4 -3.60 -9.60 -1.36
N GLU A 5 -3.92 -9.03 -2.51
CA GLU A 5 -2.90 -8.47 -3.38
C GLU A 5 -2.23 -7.26 -2.74
N PHE A 6 -3.01 -6.43 -2.07
CA PHE A 6 -2.50 -5.29 -1.36
C PHE A 6 -1.51 -5.72 -0.27
N ARG A 7 -1.88 -6.74 0.50
CA ARG A 7 -1.00 -7.22 1.57
C ARG A 7 0.29 -7.78 1.03
N LEU A 8 0.24 -8.50 -0.08
CA LEU A 8 1.45 -8.99 -0.72
C LEU A 8 2.33 -7.85 -1.23
N ALA A 9 1.71 -6.84 -1.81
CA ALA A 9 2.45 -5.68 -2.31
C ALA A 9 3.12 -4.93 -1.17
N VAL A 10 2.43 -4.79 -0.04
CA VAL A 10 2.99 -4.13 1.14
C VAL A 10 4.20 -4.92 1.66
N ASP A 11 4.05 -6.24 1.78
CA ASP A 11 5.14 -7.09 2.26
C ASP A 11 6.34 -7.02 1.33
N ASP A 12 6.08 -6.99 0.03
CA ASP A 12 7.14 -6.96 -0.96
C ASP A 12 7.89 -5.62 -0.95
N GLU A 13 7.16 -4.53 -0.81
CA GLU A 13 7.77 -3.19 -0.90
C GLU A 13 8.42 -2.78 0.43
N PHE A 14 7.79 -3.08 1.55
CA PHE A 14 8.22 -2.57 2.85
C PHE A 14 8.77 -3.64 3.79
N GLY A 15 8.61 -4.91 3.42
CA GLY A 15 8.94 -6.01 4.32
C GLY A 15 7.74 -6.36 5.20
N ALA A 16 7.63 -7.65 5.56
CA ALA A 16 6.43 -8.12 6.26
C ALA A 16 6.23 -7.43 7.61
N ALA A 17 7.29 -7.30 8.40
CA ALA A 17 7.16 -6.71 9.73
C ALA A 17 6.89 -5.21 9.67
N HIS A 18 7.71 -4.48 8.90
CA HIS A 18 7.57 -3.04 8.78
C HIS A 18 6.28 -2.66 8.08
N GLY A 19 5.93 -3.40 7.03
CA GLY A 19 4.70 -3.13 6.29
C GLY A 19 3.47 -3.30 7.15
N ARG A 20 3.48 -4.30 8.04
CA ARG A 20 2.35 -4.52 8.94
C ARG A 20 2.15 -3.35 9.88
N VAL A 21 3.25 -2.78 10.38
CA VAL A 21 3.17 -1.60 11.23
C VAL A 21 2.66 -0.40 10.44
N LEU A 22 3.15 -0.22 9.22
CA LEU A 22 2.71 0.90 8.39
C LEU A 22 1.21 0.89 8.17
N VAL A 23 0.64 -0.26 7.79
CA VAL A 23 -0.80 -0.30 7.48
C VAL A 23 -1.66 -0.11 8.71
N ARG A 24 -1.13 -0.40 9.89
CA ARG A 24 -1.91 -0.27 11.13
C ARG A 24 -1.72 1.06 11.82
N GLU A 25 -0.59 1.73 11.62
CA GLU A 25 -0.26 2.87 12.46
C GLU A 25 0.01 4.17 11.73
N LEU A 26 0.40 4.11 10.47
CA LEU A 26 0.68 5.34 9.74
C LEU A 26 -0.62 6.00 9.30
N VAL A 27 -0.86 7.20 9.78
CA VAL A 27 -2.01 7.99 9.37
C VAL A 27 -1.67 8.68 8.06
N VAL A 28 -2.51 8.50 7.06
CA VAL A 28 -2.27 9.01 5.72
C VAL A 28 -3.29 10.10 5.41
N ASP A 29 -2.81 11.30 5.15
CA ASP A 29 -3.69 12.45 4.89
C ASP A 29 -4.60 12.21 3.69
N GLU A 30 -4.08 11.59 2.63
CA GLU A 30 -4.87 11.31 1.44
C GLU A 30 -6.02 10.33 1.71
N LEU A 31 -5.98 9.64 2.83
CA LEU A 31 -7.05 8.73 3.22
C LEU A 31 -7.98 9.36 4.26
N GLY A 32 -8.00 10.67 4.30
CA GLY A 32 -8.86 11.39 5.23
C GLY A 32 -8.35 11.32 6.66
N GLY A 33 -7.05 11.17 6.84
CA GLY A 33 -6.46 11.07 8.17
C GLY A 33 -6.65 9.70 8.80
N ARG A 34 -6.75 8.67 7.97
CA ARG A 34 -6.92 7.27 8.43
C ARG A 34 -5.69 6.47 8.12
N THR A 35 -5.50 5.37 8.86
CA THR A 35 -4.51 4.37 8.49
C THR A 35 -5.03 3.59 7.28
N ALA A 36 -4.14 2.85 6.62
CA ALA A 36 -4.54 2.01 5.49
C ALA A 36 -5.59 0.99 5.91
N ASP A 37 -5.39 0.34 7.06
CA ASP A 37 -6.37 -0.64 7.55
C ASP A 37 -7.72 0.00 7.81
N ALA A 38 -7.74 1.17 8.43
CA ALA A 38 -8.99 1.87 8.71
C ALA A 38 -9.69 2.31 7.43
N ALA A 39 -8.93 2.74 6.43
CA ALA A 39 -9.51 3.16 5.16
C ALA A 39 -10.15 1.97 4.44
N ILE A 40 -9.48 0.82 4.43
CA ILE A 40 -10.05 -0.38 3.83
C ILE A 40 -11.33 -0.79 4.55
N ALA A 41 -11.32 -0.74 5.87
CA ALA A 41 -12.51 -1.07 6.67
C ALA A 41 -13.65 -0.11 6.40
N ALA A 42 -13.33 1.14 6.06
CA ALA A 42 -14.34 2.16 5.76
C ALA A 42 -14.86 2.07 4.32
N GLY A 43 -14.32 1.16 3.51
CA GLY A 43 -14.81 0.97 2.14
C GLY A 43 -14.05 1.73 1.08
N VAL A 44 -12.93 2.34 1.42
CA VAL A 44 -12.12 3.01 0.42
C VAL A 44 -11.54 1.95 -0.54
N PRO A 45 -11.58 2.18 -1.85
CA PRO A 45 -11.04 1.19 -2.78
C PRO A 45 -9.59 0.84 -2.47
N VAL A 46 -9.29 -0.44 -2.48
CA VAL A 46 -7.97 -0.93 -2.07
C VAL A 46 -6.85 -0.34 -2.93
N ALA A 47 -7.08 -0.21 -4.24
CA ALA A 47 -6.09 0.38 -5.13
C ALA A 47 -5.78 1.83 -4.74
N GLN A 48 -6.79 2.55 -4.31
CA GLN A 48 -6.61 3.93 -3.86
C GLN A 48 -5.80 3.98 -2.56
N VAL A 49 -6.07 3.03 -1.66
CA VAL A 49 -5.31 2.93 -0.41
C VAL A 49 -3.84 2.64 -0.72
N TRP A 50 -3.59 1.72 -1.63
CA TRP A 50 -2.22 1.38 -2.05
C TRP A 50 -1.49 2.60 -2.61
N THR A 51 -2.15 3.33 -3.50
CA THR A 51 -1.55 4.53 -4.10
C THR A 51 -1.22 5.58 -3.03
N ALA A 52 -2.16 5.81 -2.11
CA ALA A 52 -1.95 6.80 -1.07
C ALA A 52 -0.83 6.39 -0.12
N LEU A 53 -0.78 5.11 0.23
CA LEU A 53 0.28 4.61 1.11
C LEU A 53 1.66 4.75 0.44
N CYS A 54 1.75 4.44 -0.83
CA CYS A 54 3.00 4.57 -1.57
C CYS A 54 3.45 6.02 -1.63
N ARG A 55 2.53 6.95 -1.89
CA ARG A 55 2.87 8.37 -1.92
C ARG A 55 3.38 8.84 -0.57
N ALA A 56 2.73 8.41 0.49
CA ALA A 56 3.13 8.82 1.83
C ALA A 56 4.53 8.35 2.18
N ASN A 57 4.99 7.28 1.56
CA ASN A 57 6.30 6.69 1.83
C ASN A 57 7.32 6.94 0.72
N GLY A 58 6.97 7.75 -0.27
CA GLY A 58 7.90 8.12 -1.33
C GLY A 58 8.25 6.99 -2.28
N VAL A 59 7.36 6.01 -2.45
CA VAL A 59 7.61 4.90 -3.37
C VAL A 59 7.40 5.38 -4.80
N PRO A 60 8.40 5.21 -5.68
CA PRO A 60 8.24 5.64 -7.08
C PRO A 60 7.13 4.87 -7.78
N THR A 61 6.49 5.51 -8.75
CA THR A 61 5.40 4.91 -9.50
C THR A 61 5.79 3.56 -10.10
N GLU A 62 7.00 3.46 -10.61
CA GLU A 62 7.44 2.23 -11.27
C GLU A 62 7.59 1.06 -10.30
N ARG A 63 7.60 1.30 -9.00
CA ARG A 63 7.68 0.23 -8.01
C ARG A 63 6.35 -0.11 -7.37
N ARG A 64 5.29 0.61 -7.72
CA ARG A 64 4.00 0.44 -7.05
C ARG A 64 3.23 -0.78 -7.49
N HIS A 65 3.79 -1.58 -8.38
CA HIS A 65 3.11 -2.79 -8.84
C HIS A 65 3.33 -3.98 -7.92
N GLY A 66 4.26 -3.86 -6.99
CA GLY A 66 4.57 -4.94 -6.09
C GLY A 66 5.38 -6.02 -6.77
N ARG A 67 5.43 -7.18 -6.11
CA ARG A 67 6.24 -8.25 -6.62
C ARG A 67 5.69 -8.79 -7.93
N GLY A 68 6.52 -9.39 -8.69
CA GLY A 68 6.13 -10.01 -9.93
C GLY A 68 6.06 -9.09 -11.09
N ARG A 69 6.40 -7.88 -10.90
CA ARG A 69 6.45 -6.98 -12.01
C ARG A 69 7.76 -7.15 -12.69
N PRO A 70 7.71 -7.68 -13.83
CA PRO A 70 8.94 -7.80 -14.51
C PRO A 70 9.29 -6.45 -14.89
N ALA A 71 9.69 -6.21 -14.37
CA ALA A 71 9.96 -5.23 -14.69
C ALA A 71 9.87 -4.99 -15.96
N ALA A 72 9.28 -5.36 -15.97
CA ALA A 72 9.28 -5.33 -16.60
C ALA A 72 9.57 -5.14 -17.26
N ALA A 73 9.46 -5.38 -17.19
CA ALA A 73 9.87 -5.45 -17.71
C ALA A 73 10.50 -4.80 -17.99
N SER A 74 10.58 -4.86 -17.90
CA SER A 74 11.17 -4.35 -17.98
C SER A 74 11.54 -4.00 -17.99
#